data_612fff020e61535e423823145450803e
#
_entry.id   612fff020e61535e423823145450803e
#
_cell.length_a   1.000
_cell.length_b   1.000
_cell.length_c   1.000
_cell.angle_alpha   90.00
_cell.angle_beta   90.00
_cell.angle_gamma   90.00
#
_symmetry.space_group_name_H-M   'P 1'
#
loop_
_entity.id
_entity.type
_entity.pdbx_description
1 polymer ?
#
loop_
_entity_poly.entity_id
_entity_poly.type
_entity_poly.pdbx_seq_one_letter_code
_entity_poly.pdbx_strand_id
1 'polypeptide(L)'
;MQARGNGEPVLVLPGHGASNRSTVLLRGYLTWLGYNVRGWQQGRNHGGVAELLPKVAKELSSFRNDSASKVNVVGWSLGGILAREVARDNPDMVSQVVTMGSPIVGGPKYTSMGALYARRGIDVDAIAATITARESNPISVPVTSIYSKRDGIVGWQASIDKYTAGADHVEVNTTHFGLGICPEVFKIVARKLASV
;
A
#
# COMPACT_ATOMS: atom_id res chain seq x y z
N MET A 1 4.53 -11.33 22.88
CA MET A 1 3.13 -11.69 22.59
C MET A 1 2.88 -11.46 21.11
N GLN A 2 2.18 -12.33 20.39
CA GLN A 2 1.85 -12.13 18.98
C GLN A 2 0.72 -11.10 18.88
N ALA A 3 0.87 -10.08 18.05
CA ALA A 3 -0.17 -9.09 17.78
C ALA A 3 -1.42 -9.81 17.23
N ARG A 4 -2.58 -9.55 17.81
CA ARG A 4 -3.85 -10.11 17.39
C ARG A 4 -4.84 -9.00 17.10
N GLY A 5 -5.71 -9.22 16.13
CA GLY A 5 -6.86 -8.37 15.87
C GLY A 5 -8.06 -8.79 16.70
N ASN A 6 -9.01 -7.88 16.82
CA ASN A 6 -10.29 -8.07 17.45
C ASN A 6 -11.44 -7.67 16.49
N GLY A 7 -11.31 -8.09 15.23
CA GLY A 7 -12.28 -7.79 14.19
C GLY A 7 -12.05 -6.47 13.42
N GLU A 8 -10.95 -5.76 13.69
CA GLU A 8 -10.67 -4.49 12.98
C GLU A 8 -10.58 -4.73 11.46
N PRO A 9 -11.19 -3.85 10.65
CA PRO A 9 -11.21 -4.01 9.20
C PRO A 9 -9.85 -3.69 8.57
N VAL A 10 -9.41 -4.56 7.65
CA VAL A 10 -8.17 -4.42 6.90
C VAL A 10 -8.44 -4.62 5.40
N LEU A 11 -8.22 -3.58 4.59
CA LEU A 11 -8.28 -3.66 3.13
C LEU A 11 -6.87 -3.86 2.56
N VAL A 12 -6.68 -4.92 1.74
CA VAL A 12 -5.37 -5.24 1.17
C VAL A 12 -5.36 -5.04 -0.34
N LEU A 13 -4.46 -4.18 -0.84
CA LEU A 13 -4.36 -3.75 -2.23
C LEU A 13 -3.14 -4.37 -2.92
N PRO A 14 -3.30 -5.03 -4.09
CA PRO A 14 -2.22 -5.70 -4.81
C PRO A 14 -1.37 -4.73 -5.63
N GLY A 15 -0.14 -5.16 -5.99
CA GLY A 15 0.76 -4.45 -6.88
C GLY A 15 0.33 -4.42 -8.34
N HIS A 16 1.10 -3.72 -9.17
CA HIS A 16 0.89 -3.65 -10.62
C HIS A 16 0.92 -5.03 -11.27
N GLY A 17 0.02 -5.28 -12.20
CA GLY A 17 -0.12 -6.56 -12.92
C GLY A 17 -0.69 -7.70 -12.07
N ALA A 18 -0.82 -7.51 -10.76
CA ALA A 18 -1.33 -8.50 -9.81
C ALA A 18 -2.84 -8.37 -9.58
N SER A 19 -3.43 -9.38 -8.99
CA SER A 19 -4.85 -9.39 -8.61
C SER A 19 -4.97 -9.73 -7.12
N ASN A 20 -6.19 -9.80 -6.61
CA ASN A 20 -6.50 -10.22 -5.25
C ASN A 20 -5.81 -11.55 -4.84
N ARG A 21 -5.49 -12.43 -5.82
CA ARG A 21 -4.79 -13.69 -5.58
C ARG A 21 -3.37 -13.50 -5.01
N SER A 22 -2.68 -12.44 -5.41
CA SER A 22 -1.29 -12.18 -4.97
C SER A 22 -1.18 -11.86 -3.47
N THR A 23 -2.25 -11.44 -2.84
CA THR A 23 -2.28 -11.06 -1.42
C THR A 23 -2.95 -12.12 -0.53
N VAL A 24 -3.27 -13.30 -1.08
CA VAL A 24 -4.04 -14.34 -0.37
C VAL A 24 -3.35 -14.81 0.90
N LEU A 25 -2.02 -14.96 0.88
CA LEU A 25 -1.25 -15.42 2.04
C LEU A 25 -1.26 -14.39 3.17
N LEU A 26 -1.00 -13.13 2.86
CA LEU A 26 -1.07 -12.04 3.84
C LEU A 26 -2.48 -11.91 4.43
N ARG A 27 -3.51 -11.92 3.56
CA ARG A 27 -4.90 -11.84 4.01
C ARG A 27 -5.28 -13.02 4.91
N GLY A 28 -4.91 -14.23 4.51
CA GLY A 28 -5.15 -15.45 5.32
C GLY A 28 -4.46 -15.37 6.69
N TYR A 29 -3.23 -14.89 6.73
CA TYR A 29 -2.49 -14.69 7.98
C TYR A 29 -3.16 -13.66 8.89
N LEU A 30 -3.56 -12.50 8.36
CA LEU A 30 -4.26 -11.48 9.15
C LEU A 30 -5.65 -11.96 9.63
N THR A 31 -6.39 -12.68 8.79
CA THR A 31 -7.66 -13.30 9.19
C THR A 31 -7.45 -14.31 10.34
N TRP A 32 -6.40 -15.13 10.25
CA TRP A 32 -6.05 -16.08 11.32
C TRP A 32 -5.70 -15.37 12.64
N LEU A 33 -5.15 -14.15 12.58
CA LEU A 33 -4.88 -13.31 13.73
C LEU A 33 -6.13 -12.62 14.31
N GLY A 34 -7.29 -12.72 13.66
CA GLY A 34 -8.56 -12.17 14.15
C GLY A 34 -8.98 -10.84 13.51
N TYR A 35 -8.29 -10.36 12.47
CA TYR A 35 -8.71 -9.18 11.70
C TYR A 35 -9.87 -9.53 10.74
N ASN A 36 -10.76 -8.55 10.47
CA ASN A 36 -11.75 -8.63 9.40
C ASN A 36 -11.07 -8.15 8.11
N VAL A 37 -10.66 -9.09 7.24
CA VAL A 37 -9.80 -8.77 6.09
C VAL A 37 -10.55 -8.88 4.78
N ARG A 38 -10.51 -7.81 3.98
CA ARG A 38 -10.96 -7.82 2.58
C ARG A 38 -9.79 -7.57 1.64
N GLY A 39 -9.85 -8.21 0.49
CA GLY A 39 -8.97 -7.91 -0.63
C GLY A 39 -9.71 -7.08 -1.66
N TRP A 40 -8.96 -6.47 -2.54
CA TRP A 40 -9.42 -5.64 -3.64
C TRP A 40 -10.31 -6.41 -4.64
N GLN A 41 -11.34 -5.74 -5.17
CA GLN A 41 -12.35 -6.34 -6.03
C GLN A 41 -12.25 -5.89 -7.51
N GLN A 42 -11.21 -5.13 -7.89
CA GLN A 42 -11.08 -4.53 -9.23
C GLN A 42 -10.35 -5.43 -10.25
N GLY A 43 -10.26 -6.74 -9.99
CA GLY A 43 -9.57 -7.67 -10.88
C GLY A 43 -8.04 -7.49 -10.89
N ARG A 44 -7.44 -7.33 -12.06
CA ARG A 44 -6.00 -7.08 -12.22
C ARG A 44 -5.69 -5.60 -12.08
N ASN A 45 -4.69 -5.26 -11.27
CA ASN A 45 -4.23 -3.88 -11.14
C ASN A 45 -3.38 -3.48 -12.36
N HIS A 46 -3.98 -2.77 -13.30
CA HIS A 46 -3.32 -2.36 -14.55
C HIS A 46 -2.62 -1.00 -14.49
N GLY A 47 -2.56 -0.36 -13.33
CA GLY A 47 -1.71 0.80 -13.10
C GLY A 47 -2.36 2.18 -13.27
N GLY A 48 -3.57 2.26 -13.76
CA GLY A 48 -4.31 3.53 -13.92
C GLY A 48 -4.76 4.12 -12.58
N VAL A 49 -3.86 4.73 -11.82
CA VAL A 49 -4.13 5.23 -10.46
C VAL A 49 -5.35 6.18 -10.44
N ALA A 50 -5.42 7.13 -11.36
CA ALA A 50 -6.52 8.09 -11.44
C ALA A 50 -7.88 7.41 -11.68
N GLU A 51 -7.93 6.33 -12.48
CA GLU A 51 -9.13 5.56 -12.74
C GLU A 51 -9.49 4.64 -11.56
N LEU A 52 -8.47 4.06 -10.91
CA LEU A 52 -8.65 3.09 -9.84
C LEU A 52 -9.00 3.73 -8.50
N LEU A 53 -8.52 4.94 -8.25
CA LEU A 53 -8.70 5.63 -6.97
C LEU A 53 -10.17 5.79 -6.56
N PRO A 54 -11.10 6.26 -7.41
CA PRO A 54 -12.52 6.34 -7.05
C PRO A 54 -13.15 4.96 -6.80
N LYS A 55 -12.69 3.90 -7.48
CA LYS A 55 -13.17 2.53 -7.26
C LYS A 55 -12.71 2.00 -5.90
N VAL A 56 -11.44 2.23 -5.54
CA VAL A 56 -10.90 1.87 -4.22
C VAL A 56 -11.59 2.67 -3.11
N ALA A 57 -11.86 3.96 -3.32
CA ALA A 57 -12.61 4.78 -2.37
C ALA A 57 -14.02 4.24 -2.12
N LYS A 58 -14.70 3.74 -3.16
CA LYS A 58 -16.01 3.09 -3.03
C LYS A 58 -15.92 1.79 -2.22
N GLU A 59 -14.91 0.95 -2.48
CA GLU A 59 -14.68 -0.28 -1.68
C GLU A 59 -14.40 0.06 -0.22
N LEU A 60 -13.55 1.05 0.03
CA LEU A 60 -13.23 1.54 1.37
C LEU A 60 -14.49 2.00 2.11
N SER A 61 -15.32 2.84 1.46
CA SER A 61 -16.57 3.35 2.04
C SER A 61 -17.55 2.22 2.37
N SER A 62 -17.73 1.27 1.45
CA SER A 62 -18.58 0.09 1.71
C SER A 62 -18.04 -0.70 2.91
N PHE A 63 -16.73 -0.95 2.96
CA PHE A 63 -16.13 -1.73 4.03
C PHE A 63 -16.24 -1.02 5.39
N ARG A 64 -16.00 0.28 5.43
CA ARG A 64 -16.17 1.11 6.62
C ARG A 64 -17.60 1.04 7.15
N ASN A 65 -18.60 1.15 6.27
CA ASN A 65 -20.01 1.10 6.65
C ASN A 65 -20.39 -0.26 7.24
N ASP A 66 -19.92 -1.36 6.62
CA ASP A 66 -20.19 -2.72 7.09
C ASP A 66 -19.52 -3.03 8.44
N SER A 67 -18.37 -2.43 8.73
CA SER A 67 -17.61 -2.66 9.96
C SER A 67 -17.85 -1.63 11.06
N ALA A 68 -18.54 -0.52 10.75
CA ALA A 68 -18.80 0.62 11.64
C ALA A 68 -17.53 1.22 12.29
N SER A 69 -16.37 1.04 11.64
CA SER A 69 -15.06 1.52 12.14
C SER A 69 -14.15 1.93 10.98
N LYS A 70 -13.13 2.75 11.28
CA LYS A 70 -12.12 3.12 10.28
C LYS A 70 -11.36 1.88 9.81
N VAL A 71 -10.97 1.88 8.53
CA VAL A 71 -10.33 0.75 7.86
C VAL A 71 -8.80 0.93 7.85
N ASN A 72 -8.08 -0.09 8.25
CA ASN A 72 -6.64 -0.17 7.99
C ASN A 72 -6.39 -0.51 6.53
N VAL A 73 -5.51 0.20 5.84
CA VAL A 73 -5.22 -0.06 4.42
C VAL A 73 -3.79 -0.53 4.26
N VAL A 74 -3.63 -1.73 3.72
CA VAL A 74 -2.31 -2.33 3.44
C VAL A 74 -2.12 -2.42 1.94
N GLY A 75 -1.03 -1.85 1.41
CA GLY A 75 -0.76 -1.85 -0.02
C GLY A 75 0.62 -2.37 -0.38
N TRP A 76 0.69 -3.30 -1.35
CA TRP A 76 1.95 -3.80 -1.88
C TRP A 76 2.30 -3.11 -3.19
N SER A 77 3.54 -2.57 -3.31
CA SER A 77 4.02 -1.91 -4.53
C SER A 77 3.08 -0.77 -4.97
N LEU A 78 2.55 -0.80 -6.17
CA LEU A 78 1.54 0.16 -6.65
C LEU A 78 0.28 0.19 -5.76
N GLY A 79 -0.08 -0.92 -5.13
CA GLY A 79 -1.17 -0.96 -4.15
C GLY A 79 -0.94 -0.04 -2.96
N GLY A 80 0.32 0.18 -2.58
CA GLY A 80 0.66 1.14 -1.53
C GLY A 80 0.52 2.60 -1.98
N ILE A 81 0.72 2.90 -3.26
CA ILE A 81 0.38 4.22 -3.81
C ILE A 81 -1.12 4.45 -3.73
N LEU A 82 -1.94 3.48 -4.16
CA LEU A 82 -3.40 3.57 -4.05
C LEU A 82 -3.86 3.70 -2.58
N ALA A 83 -3.23 2.97 -1.66
CA ALA A 83 -3.52 3.06 -0.23
C ALA A 83 -3.25 4.46 0.34
N ARG A 84 -2.12 5.05 -0.03
CA ARG A 84 -1.76 6.41 0.35
C ARG A 84 -2.74 7.44 -0.20
N GLU A 85 -3.03 7.36 -1.49
CA GLU A 85 -3.89 8.34 -2.16
C GLU A 85 -5.35 8.25 -1.67
N VAL A 86 -5.89 7.04 -1.43
CA VAL A 86 -7.23 6.91 -0.88
C VAL A 86 -7.30 7.41 0.57
N ALA A 87 -6.24 7.23 1.37
CA ALA A 87 -6.17 7.76 2.72
C ALA A 87 -6.04 9.29 2.75
N ARG A 88 -5.29 9.88 1.80
CA ARG A 88 -5.17 11.32 1.60
C ARG A 88 -6.51 11.98 1.34
N ASP A 89 -7.29 11.36 0.45
CA ASP A 89 -8.59 11.90 0.03
C ASP A 89 -9.72 11.55 1.02
N ASN A 90 -9.55 10.54 1.88
CA ASN A 90 -10.58 10.02 2.79
C ASN A 90 -10.04 9.72 4.21
N PRO A 91 -9.44 10.69 4.90
CA PRO A 91 -8.79 10.45 6.21
C PRO A 91 -9.78 10.00 7.30
N ASP A 92 -11.06 10.36 7.16
CA ASP A 92 -12.09 9.97 8.11
C ASP A 92 -12.51 8.50 7.99
N MET A 93 -12.17 7.84 6.89
CA MET A 93 -12.46 6.43 6.64
C MET A 93 -11.27 5.51 6.95
N VAL A 94 -10.05 6.04 7.02
CA VAL A 94 -8.82 5.28 7.19
C VAL A 94 -8.27 5.42 8.60
N SER A 95 -7.90 4.29 9.22
CA SER A 95 -7.21 4.27 10.52
C SER A 95 -5.71 4.51 10.35
N GLN A 96 -5.09 3.75 9.47
CA GLN A 96 -3.67 3.86 9.15
C GLN A 96 -3.37 3.24 7.76
N VAL A 97 -2.19 3.54 7.25
CA VAL A 97 -1.68 2.96 5.99
C VAL A 97 -0.39 2.19 6.26
N VAL A 98 -0.30 0.97 5.73
CA VAL A 98 0.96 0.21 5.68
C VAL A 98 1.31 -0.04 4.21
N THR A 99 2.48 0.41 3.77
CA THR A 99 2.98 0.16 2.41
C THR A 99 4.12 -0.86 2.42
N MET A 100 4.20 -1.68 1.38
CA MET A 100 5.25 -2.69 1.22
C MET A 100 5.92 -2.51 -0.14
N GLY A 101 7.18 -2.05 -0.18
CA GLY A 101 7.96 -1.83 -1.40
C GLY A 101 7.27 -0.91 -2.41
N SER A 102 6.69 0.18 -1.94
CA SER A 102 5.91 1.09 -2.77
C SER A 102 6.78 2.27 -3.24
N PRO A 103 6.73 2.65 -4.53
CA PRO A 103 7.51 3.77 -5.06
C PRO A 103 6.84 5.12 -4.72
N ILE A 104 6.87 5.47 -3.43
CA ILE A 104 6.24 6.67 -2.86
C ILE A 104 6.80 7.94 -3.48
N VAL A 105 8.13 7.98 -3.65
CA VAL A 105 8.82 9.11 -4.29
C VAL A 105 8.97 8.83 -5.78
N GLY A 106 8.41 9.69 -6.62
CA GLY A 106 8.59 9.68 -8.07
C GLY A 106 7.93 8.51 -8.80
N GLY A 107 7.21 7.61 -8.11
CA GLY A 107 6.43 6.55 -8.74
C GLY A 107 7.23 5.63 -9.66
N PRO A 108 6.74 5.35 -10.89
CA PRO A 108 7.37 4.41 -11.81
C PRO A 108 8.77 4.84 -12.27
N LYS A 109 9.13 6.11 -12.16
CA LYS A 109 10.44 6.63 -12.53
C LYS A 109 11.59 5.92 -11.80
N TYR A 110 11.39 5.57 -10.55
CA TYR A 110 12.38 4.90 -9.70
C TYR A 110 12.12 3.40 -9.54
N THR A 111 11.58 2.77 -10.59
CA THR A 111 11.43 1.32 -10.68
C THR A 111 12.19 0.75 -11.86
N SER A 112 12.50 -0.55 -11.82
CA SER A 112 13.10 -1.25 -12.97
C SER A 112 12.20 -1.22 -14.22
N MET A 113 10.92 -0.91 -14.07
CA MET A 113 9.95 -0.77 -15.17
C MET A 113 9.91 0.63 -15.77
N GLY A 114 10.58 1.63 -15.18
CA GLY A 114 10.55 3.02 -15.63
C GLY A 114 10.96 3.19 -17.09
N ALA A 115 12.07 2.57 -17.50
CA ALA A 115 12.53 2.61 -18.89
C ALA A 115 11.56 1.93 -19.87
N LEU A 116 10.91 0.85 -19.47
CA LEU A 116 9.89 0.18 -20.27
C LEU A 116 8.65 1.04 -20.46
N TYR A 117 8.21 1.72 -19.42
CA TYR A 117 7.08 2.65 -19.49
C TYR A 117 7.39 3.83 -20.43
N ALA A 118 8.58 4.43 -20.32
CA ALA A 118 9.02 5.49 -21.20
C ALA A 118 9.03 5.05 -22.68
N ARG A 119 9.54 3.85 -22.98
CA ARG A 119 9.51 3.26 -24.33
C ARG A 119 8.09 3.02 -24.87
N ARG A 120 7.10 2.86 -23.99
CA ARG A 120 5.67 2.72 -24.35
C ARG A 120 4.95 4.06 -24.43
N GLY A 121 5.67 5.18 -24.40
CA GLY A 121 5.11 6.52 -24.48
C GLY A 121 4.46 7.00 -23.19
N ILE A 122 4.69 6.33 -22.06
CA ILE A 122 4.21 6.80 -20.75
C ILE A 122 5.21 7.81 -20.21
N ASP A 123 4.76 9.02 -19.98
CA ASP A 123 5.57 10.11 -19.41
C ASP A 123 5.75 9.88 -17.89
N VAL A 124 6.84 9.21 -17.53
CA VAL A 124 7.16 8.92 -16.13
C VAL A 124 7.56 10.16 -15.33
N ASP A 125 8.04 11.21 -16.01
CA ASP A 125 8.38 12.49 -15.37
C ASP A 125 7.11 13.27 -15.02
N ALA A 126 6.12 13.31 -15.91
CA ALA A 126 4.81 13.89 -15.61
C ALA A 126 4.10 13.15 -14.46
N ILE A 127 4.20 11.81 -14.41
CA ILE A 127 3.68 11.04 -13.27
C ILE A 127 4.41 11.41 -11.98
N ALA A 128 5.74 11.52 -12.00
CA ALA A 128 6.52 11.91 -10.82
C ALA A 128 6.17 13.32 -10.35
N ALA A 129 5.98 14.27 -11.29
CA ALA A 129 5.53 15.63 -10.97
C ALA A 129 4.12 15.64 -10.34
N THR A 130 3.20 14.84 -10.86
CA THR A 130 1.84 14.68 -10.30
C THR A 130 1.88 14.16 -8.88
N ILE A 131 2.70 13.11 -8.61
CA ILE A 131 2.90 12.57 -7.26
C ILE A 131 3.42 13.67 -6.33
N THR A 132 4.44 14.41 -6.74
CA THR A 132 5.02 15.48 -5.94
C THR A 132 4.00 16.61 -5.67
N ALA A 133 3.20 16.98 -6.66
CA ALA A 133 2.17 18.01 -6.50
C ALA A 133 1.09 17.60 -5.48
N ARG A 134 0.72 16.32 -5.41
CA ARG A 134 -0.25 15.83 -4.43
C ARG A 134 0.25 15.88 -2.98
N GLU A 135 1.56 15.93 -2.76
CA GLU A 135 2.12 16.04 -1.41
C GLU A 135 1.90 17.42 -0.76
N SER A 136 1.40 18.42 -1.51
CA SER A 136 0.88 19.67 -0.94
C SER A 136 -0.35 19.46 -0.04
N ASN A 137 -1.07 18.35 -0.23
CA ASN A 137 -2.12 17.87 0.68
C ASN A 137 -1.58 16.64 1.45
N PRO A 138 -0.98 16.81 2.63
CA PRO A 138 -0.32 15.71 3.34
C PRO A 138 -1.31 14.67 3.87
N ILE A 139 -0.84 13.43 4.00
CA ILE A 139 -1.61 12.37 4.65
C ILE A 139 -1.63 12.63 6.15
N SER A 140 -2.82 12.65 6.74
CA SER A 140 -3.03 12.97 8.16
C SER A 140 -3.20 11.74 9.07
N VAL A 141 -3.21 10.53 8.49
CA VAL A 141 -3.28 9.27 9.24
C VAL A 141 -1.89 8.65 9.40
N PRO A 142 -1.66 7.80 10.41
CA PRO A 142 -0.39 7.10 10.57
C PRO A 142 0.02 6.32 9.32
N VAL A 143 1.28 6.41 8.92
CA VAL A 143 1.85 5.68 7.77
C VAL A 143 3.06 4.87 8.21
N THR A 144 3.09 3.59 7.85
CA THR A 144 4.28 2.75 7.93
C THR A 144 4.73 2.33 6.54
N SER A 145 5.98 2.57 6.19
CA SER A 145 6.60 2.08 4.96
C SER A 145 7.57 0.94 5.25
N ILE A 146 7.22 -0.25 4.76
CA ILE A 146 8.10 -1.43 4.80
C ILE A 146 8.88 -1.49 3.49
N TYR A 147 10.20 -1.51 3.57
CA TYR A 147 11.06 -1.51 2.39
C TYR A 147 12.22 -2.49 2.53
N SER A 148 12.87 -2.79 1.42
CA SER A 148 14.05 -3.63 1.39
C SER A 148 15.12 -3.06 0.46
N LYS A 149 16.36 -3.02 0.91
CA LYS A 149 17.52 -2.68 0.07
C LYS A 149 17.81 -3.74 -1.00
N ARG A 150 17.21 -4.92 -0.88
CA ARG A 150 17.28 -6.03 -1.86
C ARG A 150 16.08 -6.07 -2.80
N ASP A 151 15.23 -5.05 -2.79
CA ASP A 151 14.12 -4.90 -3.73
C ASP A 151 14.68 -4.62 -5.13
N GLY A 152 14.60 -5.58 -6.04
CA GLY A 152 15.09 -5.45 -7.41
C GLY A 152 14.10 -4.77 -8.37
N ILE A 153 12.93 -4.36 -7.91
CA ILE A 153 11.89 -3.70 -8.73
C ILE A 153 11.78 -2.22 -8.38
N VAL A 154 11.64 -1.88 -7.12
CA VAL A 154 11.54 -0.50 -6.64
C VAL A 154 12.84 -0.11 -5.96
N GLY A 155 13.45 0.98 -6.40
CA GLY A 155 14.58 1.56 -5.69
C GLY A 155 14.18 1.86 -4.24
N TRP A 156 14.88 1.29 -3.27
CA TRP A 156 14.47 1.35 -1.86
C TRP A 156 14.31 2.78 -1.35
N GLN A 157 15.10 3.72 -1.86
CA GLN A 157 15.00 5.15 -1.52
C GLN A 157 13.63 5.73 -1.92
N ALA A 158 13.02 5.21 -2.99
CA ALA A 158 11.71 5.63 -3.42
C ALA A 158 10.59 5.14 -2.49
N SER A 159 10.87 4.13 -1.66
CA SER A 159 9.92 3.66 -0.64
C SER A 159 10.02 4.43 0.69
N ILE A 160 10.99 5.32 0.85
CA ILE A 160 11.10 6.16 2.04
C ILE A 160 10.11 7.32 1.94
N ASP A 161 9.12 7.31 2.82
CA ASP A 161 8.13 8.38 2.91
C ASP A 161 8.72 9.60 3.61
N LYS A 162 9.15 10.57 2.83
CA LYS A 162 9.71 11.84 3.33
C LYS A 162 8.66 12.96 3.42
N TYR A 163 7.42 12.67 3.09
CA TYR A 163 6.36 13.66 2.99
C TYR A 163 5.40 13.61 4.17
N THR A 164 5.10 12.42 4.69
CA THR A 164 4.19 12.25 5.81
C THR A 164 4.91 12.45 7.14
N ALA A 165 4.47 13.43 7.91
CA ALA A 165 5.04 13.69 9.23
C ALA A 165 4.86 12.47 10.16
N GLY A 166 5.96 12.03 10.79
CA GLY A 166 5.93 10.88 11.68
C GLY A 166 5.79 9.52 10.99
N ALA A 167 5.99 9.46 9.66
CA ALA A 167 5.99 8.18 8.95
C ALA A 167 7.06 7.24 9.52
N ASP A 168 6.65 6.00 9.81
CA ASP A 168 7.56 4.97 10.28
C ASP A 168 8.16 4.17 9.12
N HIS A 169 9.43 3.79 9.23
CA HIS A 169 10.17 3.11 8.18
C HIS A 169 10.76 1.81 8.72
N VAL A 170 10.39 0.68 8.13
CA VAL A 170 10.86 -0.64 8.56
C VAL A 170 11.64 -1.30 7.44
N GLU A 171 12.95 -1.45 7.63
CA GLU A 171 13.80 -2.20 6.73
C GLU A 171 13.63 -3.71 6.95
N VAL A 172 13.49 -4.46 5.86
CA VAL A 172 13.45 -5.92 5.85
C VAL A 172 14.45 -6.47 4.84
N ASN A 173 14.88 -7.72 5.04
CA ASN A 173 15.85 -8.35 4.16
C ASN A 173 15.18 -9.36 3.22
N THR A 174 14.50 -8.87 2.18
CA THR A 174 13.80 -9.71 1.21
C THR A 174 13.75 -9.05 -0.18
N THR A 175 13.32 -9.77 -1.21
CA THR A 175 13.10 -9.22 -2.56
C THR A 175 11.74 -8.53 -2.66
N HIS A 176 11.47 -7.82 -3.77
CA HIS A 176 10.16 -7.22 -4.03
C HIS A 176 9.00 -8.22 -3.94
N PHE A 177 9.16 -9.38 -4.59
CA PHE A 177 8.16 -10.45 -4.51
C PHE A 177 8.11 -11.08 -3.11
N GLY A 178 9.25 -11.17 -2.44
CA GLY A 178 9.32 -11.64 -1.06
C GLY A 178 8.51 -10.78 -0.08
N LEU A 179 8.35 -9.48 -0.31
CA LEU A 179 7.50 -8.62 0.51
C LEU A 179 6.05 -9.12 0.61
N GLY A 180 5.55 -9.77 -0.47
CA GLY A 180 4.19 -10.30 -0.52
C GLY A 180 4.01 -11.70 0.06
N ILE A 181 5.11 -12.42 0.43
CA ILE A 181 5.05 -13.81 0.89
C ILE A 181 5.91 -14.11 2.13
N CYS A 182 6.76 -13.19 2.57
CA CYS A 182 7.69 -13.41 3.67
C CYS A 182 6.95 -13.34 5.04
N PRO A 183 7.05 -14.39 5.88
CA PRO A 183 6.43 -14.39 7.21
C PRO A 183 6.91 -13.27 8.14
N GLU A 184 8.14 -12.81 8.00
CA GLU A 184 8.67 -11.68 8.77
C GLU A 184 7.92 -10.39 8.44
N VAL A 185 7.68 -10.11 7.15
CA VAL A 185 6.90 -8.97 6.70
C VAL A 185 5.47 -9.04 7.25
N PHE A 186 4.85 -10.22 7.21
CA PHE A 186 3.50 -10.42 7.75
C PHE A 186 3.41 -10.13 9.25
N LYS A 187 4.43 -10.55 10.02
CA LYS A 187 4.52 -10.24 11.46
C LYS A 187 4.70 -8.73 11.71
N ILE A 188 5.45 -8.05 10.86
CA ILE A 188 5.62 -6.59 10.95
C ILE A 188 4.30 -5.89 10.65
N VAL A 189 3.61 -6.25 9.55
CA VAL A 189 2.28 -5.73 9.22
C VAL A 189 1.33 -5.90 10.39
N ALA A 190 1.22 -7.11 10.94
CA ALA A 190 0.33 -7.39 12.08
C ALA A 190 0.66 -6.53 13.32
N ARG A 191 1.96 -6.35 13.64
CA ARG A 191 2.38 -5.50 14.76
C ARG A 191 2.00 -4.04 14.56
N LYS A 192 2.13 -3.54 13.32
CA LYS A 192 1.74 -2.15 12.99
C LYS A 192 0.24 -1.96 13.04
N LEU A 193 -0.54 -2.93 12.57
CA LEU A 193 -2.00 -2.90 12.67
C LEU A 193 -2.49 -2.85 14.12
N ALA A 194 -1.80 -3.50 15.05
CA ALA A 194 -2.16 -3.54 16.47
C ALA A 194 -1.69 -2.32 17.29
N SER A 195 -0.96 -1.37 16.69
CA SER A 195 -0.38 -0.21 17.40
C SER A 195 -1.24 1.07 17.31
N VAL A 196 -2.39 1.01 16.64
CA VAL A 196 -3.32 2.16 16.43
C VAL A 196 -4.69 1.85 17.00
#